data_991d6b8678feedc3f9a6a1f0ce0358dc
#
_entry.id   991d6b8678feedc3f9a6a1f0ce0358dc
#
_cell.length_a   1.000
_cell.length_b   1.000
_cell.length_c   1.000
_cell.angle_alpha   90.00
_cell.angle_beta   90.00
_cell.angle_gamma   90.00
#
_symmetry.space_group_name_H-M   'P 1'
#
loop_
_entity.id
_entity.type
_entity.pdbx_description
1 polymer ?
#
loop_
_entity_poly.entity_id
_entity_poly.type
_entity_poly.pdbx_seq_one_letter_code
_entity_poly.pdbx_strand_id
1 'polypeptide(L)'
;MVLPPPNSTGLPFDDIRDLLSRMPGPDEAAVAEVKAREAELTKPAGSLGRLEEIVAWVAAWSGNGKPRVDRPLVAIFATSHGVTAQGVSAFPDAVNRQMLENFAAGGAAINQLCVANDIGLKVFDLAIDM
;
A
#
# COMPACT_ATOMS: atom_id res chain seq x y z
N MET A 1 4.09 -13.87 30.87
CA MET A 1 3.00 -14.66 30.28
C MET A 1 2.04 -13.66 29.64
N VAL A 2 2.04 -13.57 28.30
CA VAL A 2 1.14 -12.65 27.58
C VAL A 2 -0.20 -13.36 27.47
N LEU A 3 -1.26 -12.74 27.96
CA LEU A 3 -2.61 -13.29 27.83
C LEU A 3 -2.99 -13.32 26.34
N PRO A 4 -3.64 -14.37 25.85
CA PRO A 4 -4.14 -14.41 24.48
C PRO A 4 -5.17 -13.28 24.28
N PRO A 5 -5.30 -12.77 23.04
CA PRO A 5 -6.29 -11.74 22.73
C PRO A 5 -7.72 -12.25 23.03
N PRO A 6 -8.64 -11.34 23.37
CA PRO A 6 -9.99 -11.71 23.83
C PRO A 6 -10.83 -12.52 22.84
N ASN A 7 -10.42 -12.55 21.56
CA ASN A 7 -11.10 -13.29 20.48
C ASN A 7 -10.25 -14.43 19.91
N SER A 8 -9.38 -15.03 20.75
CA SER A 8 -8.54 -16.13 20.29
C SER A 8 -9.37 -17.34 19.86
N THR A 9 -9.24 -17.77 18.61
CA THR A 9 -9.86 -18.98 18.08
C THR A 9 -8.97 -20.22 18.19
N GLY A 10 -7.72 -20.02 18.65
CA GLY A 10 -6.67 -21.05 18.67
C GLY A 10 -6.05 -21.31 17.31
N LEU A 11 -6.38 -20.50 16.30
CA LEU A 11 -5.83 -20.62 14.95
C LEU A 11 -4.57 -19.75 14.79
N PRO A 12 -3.68 -20.09 13.85
CA PRO A 12 -2.54 -19.24 13.52
C PRO A 12 -2.98 -17.82 13.16
N PHE A 13 -2.18 -16.81 13.57
CA PHE A 13 -2.40 -15.38 13.29
C PHE A 13 -3.65 -14.76 13.93
N ASP A 14 -4.11 -15.28 15.06
CA ASP A 14 -5.22 -14.68 15.81
C ASP A 14 -4.94 -13.24 16.25
N ASP A 15 -3.70 -12.93 16.59
CA ASP A 15 -3.24 -11.58 16.92
C ASP A 15 -3.40 -10.60 15.74
N ILE A 16 -3.10 -11.05 14.52
CA ILE A 16 -3.29 -10.26 13.30
C ILE A 16 -4.77 -10.08 12.99
N ARG A 17 -5.59 -11.14 13.13
CA ARG A 17 -7.04 -11.05 12.94
C ARG A 17 -7.68 -10.06 13.92
N ASP A 18 -7.24 -10.09 15.18
CA ASP A 18 -7.73 -9.16 16.19
C ASP A 18 -7.34 -7.71 15.86
N LEU A 19 -6.11 -7.47 15.38
CA LEU A 19 -5.69 -6.15 14.88
C LEU A 19 -6.56 -5.68 13.72
N LEU A 20 -6.82 -6.54 12.73
CA LEU A 20 -7.65 -6.22 11.57
C LEU A 20 -9.09 -5.89 11.98
N SER A 21 -9.65 -6.59 12.96
CA SER A 21 -11.01 -6.32 13.46
C SER A 21 -11.16 -4.97 14.14
N ARG A 22 -10.05 -4.40 14.61
CA ARG A 22 -9.98 -3.11 15.31
C ARG A 22 -9.39 -1.99 14.46
N MET A 23 -9.12 -2.25 13.18
CA MET A 23 -8.64 -1.19 12.29
C MET A 23 -9.65 -0.05 12.24
N PRO A 24 -9.20 1.20 12.37
CA PRO A 24 -10.09 2.35 12.21
C PRO A 24 -10.63 2.41 10.78
N GLY A 25 -11.86 2.85 10.64
CA GLY A 25 -12.44 3.19 9.35
C GLY A 25 -11.91 4.52 8.80
N PRO A 26 -12.34 4.90 7.59
CA PRO A 26 -12.00 6.20 7.01
C PRO A 26 -12.56 7.35 7.86
N ASP A 27 -11.81 8.45 7.92
CA ASP A 27 -12.26 9.67 8.58
C ASP A 27 -13.19 10.49 7.65
N GLU A 28 -14.50 10.33 7.86
CA GLU A 28 -15.51 11.01 7.05
C GLU A 28 -15.53 12.54 7.29
N ALA A 29 -15.08 13.01 8.44
CA ALA A 29 -14.99 14.45 8.71
C ALA A 29 -13.88 15.08 7.86
N ALA A 30 -12.71 14.45 7.78
CA ALA A 30 -11.63 14.89 6.91
C ALA A 30 -12.02 14.88 5.42
N VAL A 31 -12.81 13.89 4.99
CA VAL A 31 -13.38 13.86 3.63
C VAL A 31 -14.32 15.02 3.39
N ALA A 32 -15.19 15.33 4.36
CA ALA A 32 -16.13 16.45 4.25
C ALA A 32 -15.39 17.78 4.13
N GLU A 33 -14.31 17.99 4.89
CA GLU A 33 -13.46 19.19 4.79
C GLU A 33 -12.84 19.34 3.39
N VAL A 34 -12.30 18.26 2.82
CA VAL A 34 -11.76 18.26 1.45
C VAL A 34 -12.83 18.64 0.44
N LYS A 35 -14.03 18.04 0.51
CA LYS A 35 -15.13 18.31 -0.41
C LYS A 35 -15.63 19.75 -0.29
N ALA A 36 -15.72 20.28 0.92
CA ALA A 36 -16.09 21.67 1.15
C ALA A 36 -15.06 22.63 0.52
N ARG A 37 -13.77 22.35 0.73
CA ARG A 37 -12.70 23.14 0.14
C ARG A 37 -12.68 23.04 -1.38
N GLU A 38 -12.93 21.87 -1.94
CA GLU A 38 -12.99 21.62 -3.38
C GLU A 38 -14.05 22.48 -4.08
N ALA A 39 -15.20 22.65 -3.43
CA ALA A 39 -16.30 23.48 -3.95
C ALA A 39 -15.96 24.99 -4.00
N GLU A 40 -14.99 25.46 -3.22
CA GLU A 40 -14.54 26.85 -3.16
C GLU A 40 -13.39 27.17 -4.12
N LEU A 41 -12.75 26.16 -4.72
CA LEU A 41 -11.60 26.36 -5.58
C LEU A 41 -12.00 27.01 -6.91
N THR A 42 -11.15 27.93 -7.39
CA THR A 42 -11.33 28.60 -8.68
C THR A 42 -10.97 27.67 -9.83
N LYS A 43 -11.84 26.71 -10.10
CA LYS A 43 -11.71 25.74 -11.20
C LYS A 43 -13.11 25.23 -11.60
N PRO A 44 -13.29 24.73 -12.84
CA PRO A 44 -14.51 23.99 -13.16
C PRO A 44 -14.69 22.76 -12.28
N ALA A 45 -15.91 22.45 -11.88
CA ALA A 45 -16.20 21.26 -11.08
C ALA A 45 -15.72 20.00 -11.82
N GLY A 46 -15.02 19.12 -11.11
CA GLY A 46 -14.51 17.87 -11.67
C GLY A 46 -13.33 18.00 -12.64
N SER A 47 -12.75 19.20 -12.82
CA SER A 47 -11.70 19.45 -13.82
C SER A 47 -10.38 18.71 -13.54
N LEU A 48 -10.12 18.32 -12.30
CA LEU A 48 -8.94 17.54 -11.92
C LEU A 48 -9.19 16.03 -12.00
N GLY A 49 -10.44 15.60 -12.27
CA GLY A 49 -10.79 14.19 -12.48
C GLY A 49 -10.38 13.32 -11.30
N ARG A 50 -9.63 12.26 -11.58
CA ARG A 50 -9.18 11.27 -10.59
C ARG A 50 -8.38 11.85 -9.42
N LEU A 51 -7.71 12.99 -9.61
CA LEU A 51 -6.95 13.64 -8.54
C LEU A 51 -7.86 14.08 -7.39
N GLU A 52 -9.09 14.52 -7.66
CA GLU A 52 -10.07 14.91 -6.63
C GLU A 52 -10.45 13.72 -5.73
N GLU A 53 -10.63 12.54 -6.35
CA GLU A 53 -10.91 11.31 -5.61
C GLU A 53 -9.70 10.86 -4.77
N ILE A 54 -8.47 10.97 -5.31
CA ILE A 54 -7.24 10.61 -4.61
C ILE A 54 -7.05 11.49 -3.38
N VAL A 55 -7.27 12.82 -3.51
CA VAL A 55 -7.16 13.75 -2.38
C VAL A 55 -8.16 13.39 -1.28
N ALA A 56 -9.41 13.10 -1.63
CA ALA A 56 -10.44 12.67 -0.66
C ALA A 56 -10.04 11.35 0.03
N TRP A 57 -9.49 10.39 -0.72
CA TRP A 57 -9.00 9.13 -0.17
C TRP A 57 -7.81 9.35 0.80
N VAL A 58 -6.83 10.17 0.42
CA VAL A 58 -5.70 10.49 1.31
C VAL A 58 -6.19 11.18 2.59
N ALA A 59 -7.15 12.10 2.50
CA ALA A 59 -7.76 12.74 3.66
C ALA A 59 -8.42 11.73 4.59
N ALA A 60 -9.22 10.82 4.04
CA ALA A 60 -9.91 9.77 4.79
C ALA A 60 -8.97 8.93 5.64
N TRP A 61 -7.80 8.55 5.10
CA TRP A 61 -6.87 7.65 5.77
C TRP A 61 -5.75 8.34 6.55
N SER A 62 -5.54 9.66 6.33
CA SER A 62 -4.63 10.47 7.14
C SER A 62 -5.32 11.23 8.27
N GLY A 63 -6.66 11.26 8.31
CA GLY A 63 -7.43 12.06 9.26
C GLY A 63 -7.17 13.56 9.14
N ASN A 64 -6.87 14.05 7.93
CA ASN A 64 -6.49 15.44 7.72
C ASN A 64 -7.21 16.02 6.51
N GLY A 65 -8.06 17.03 6.73
CA GLY A 65 -8.79 17.76 5.68
C GLY A 65 -7.92 18.62 4.74
N LYS A 66 -6.61 18.75 5.05
CA LYS A 66 -5.58 19.32 4.16
C LYS A 66 -4.47 18.30 3.95
N PRO A 67 -4.75 17.19 3.26
CA PRO A 67 -3.84 16.06 3.17
C PRO A 67 -2.51 16.44 2.50
N ARG A 68 -1.44 15.84 2.98
CA ARG A 68 -0.09 15.97 2.43
C ARG A 68 0.51 14.59 2.27
N VAL A 69 1.35 14.43 1.26
CA VAL A 69 2.12 13.21 1.03
C VAL A 69 3.58 13.54 1.29
N ASP A 70 3.96 13.49 2.56
CA ASP A 70 5.33 13.74 2.98
C ASP A 70 6.07 12.41 3.11
N ARG A 71 7.22 12.27 2.44
CA ARG A 71 8.06 11.07 2.45
C ARG A 71 7.31 9.77 2.10
N PRO A 72 6.70 9.69 0.91
CA PRO A 72 6.00 8.48 0.49
C PRO A 72 6.97 7.29 0.42
N LEU A 73 6.43 6.10 0.68
CA LEU A 73 7.18 4.85 0.66
C LEU A 73 6.43 3.82 -0.19
N VAL A 74 7.12 3.23 -1.15
CA VAL A 74 6.69 2.02 -1.84
C VAL A 74 7.25 0.82 -1.10
N ALA A 75 6.39 -0.11 -0.69
CA ALA A 75 6.77 -1.39 -0.11
C ALA A 75 6.48 -2.52 -1.10
N ILE A 76 7.49 -3.29 -1.46
CA ILE A 76 7.36 -4.48 -2.30
C ILE A 76 7.49 -5.71 -1.41
N PHE A 77 6.49 -6.57 -1.43
CA PHE A 77 6.50 -7.86 -0.76
C PHE A 77 6.70 -8.93 -1.81
N ALA A 78 7.93 -9.44 -1.92
CA ALA A 78 8.32 -10.41 -2.93
C ALA A 78 8.24 -11.83 -2.35
N THR A 79 7.54 -12.72 -3.06
CA THR A 79 7.37 -14.11 -2.64
C THR A 79 7.16 -15.01 -3.86
N SER A 80 7.49 -16.30 -3.73
CA SER A 80 7.15 -17.34 -4.69
C SER A 80 5.89 -18.07 -4.25
N HIS A 81 5.07 -18.47 -5.23
CA HIS A 81 3.82 -19.19 -4.99
C HIS A 81 3.74 -20.42 -5.87
N GLY A 82 3.41 -21.56 -5.29
CA GLY A 82 3.30 -22.84 -6.02
C GLY A 82 2.28 -22.85 -7.16
N VAL A 83 1.38 -21.85 -7.22
CA VAL A 83 0.43 -21.68 -8.32
C VAL A 83 1.10 -21.46 -9.67
N THR A 84 2.36 -21.03 -9.72
CA THR A 84 3.16 -20.91 -10.97
C THR A 84 3.28 -22.23 -11.71
N ALA A 85 3.29 -23.37 -11.00
CA ALA A 85 3.27 -24.71 -11.61
C ALA A 85 2.02 -24.97 -12.48
N GLN A 86 0.96 -24.17 -12.32
CA GLN A 86 -0.27 -24.25 -13.12
C GLN A 86 -0.23 -23.39 -14.39
N GLY A 87 0.91 -22.81 -14.72
CA GLY A 87 1.10 -22.01 -15.93
C GLY A 87 0.38 -20.64 -15.90
N VAL A 88 0.10 -20.09 -14.74
CA VAL A 88 -0.55 -18.78 -14.58
C VAL A 88 0.39 -17.60 -14.86
N SER A 89 1.71 -17.86 -14.93
CA SER A 89 2.74 -16.88 -15.24
C SER A 89 3.38 -17.18 -16.57
N ALA A 90 3.70 -16.15 -17.36
CA ALA A 90 4.49 -16.27 -18.58
C ALA A 90 5.99 -16.55 -18.31
N PHE A 91 6.44 -16.39 -17.05
CA PHE A 91 7.82 -16.53 -16.65
C PHE A 91 7.98 -17.64 -15.61
N PRO A 92 9.13 -18.34 -15.58
CA PRO A 92 9.43 -19.36 -14.57
C PRO A 92 9.71 -18.72 -13.20
N ASP A 93 9.59 -19.49 -12.12
CA ASP A 93 9.82 -19.06 -10.74
C ASP A 93 11.20 -18.43 -10.50
N ALA A 94 12.23 -18.89 -11.23
CA ALA A 94 13.58 -18.33 -11.13
C ALA A 94 13.64 -16.81 -11.36
N VAL A 95 12.65 -16.25 -12.08
CA VAL A 95 12.54 -14.80 -12.31
C VAL A 95 12.27 -14.04 -11.02
N ASN A 96 11.63 -14.64 -10.01
CA ASN A 96 11.36 -13.98 -8.74
C ASN A 96 12.66 -13.59 -8.03
N ARG A 97 13.65 -14.49 -7.99
CA ARG A 97 14.99 -14.20 -7.44
C ARG A 97 15.72 -13.14 -8.25
N GLN A 98 15.69 -13.25 -9.58
CA GLN A 98 16.31 -12.25 -10.46
C GLN A 98 15.69 -10.87 -10.29
N MET A 99 14.36 -10.79 -10.10
CA MET A 99 13.69 -9.52 -9.84
C MET A 99 14.06 -8.93 -8.47
N LEU A 100 14.23 -9.77 -7.44
CA LEU A 100 14.68 -9.29 -6.14
C LEU A 100 16.08 -8.66 -6.23
N GLU A 101 17.00 -9.32 -6.92
CA GLU A 101 18.34 -8.81 -7.21
C GLU A 101 18.31 -7.52 -8.03
N ASN A 102 17.41 -7.44 -9.03
CA ASN A 102 17.22 -6.26 -9.84
C ASN A 102 16.69 -5.07 -9.03
N PHE A 103 15.76 -5.28 -8.10
CA PHE A 103 15.32 -4.24 -7.16
C PHE A 103 16.47 -3.74 -6.29
N ALA A 104 17.31 -4.65 -5.78
CA ALA A 104 18.47 -4.30 -4.96
C ALA A 104 19.52 -3.51 -5.75
N ALA A 105 19.71 -3.85 -7.03
CA ALA A 105 20.65 -3.18 -7.93
C ALA A 105 20.13 -1.85 -8.50
N GLY A 106 18.85 -1.51 -8.26
CA GLY A 106 18.25 -0.27 -8.77
C GLY A 106 17.80 -0.34 -10.23
N GLY A 107 17.77 -1.54 -10.84
CA GLY A 107 17.52 -1.74 -12.27
C GLY A 107 16.06 -1.78 -12.70
N ALA A 108 15.12 -1.94 -11.77
CA ALA A 108 13.71 -2.03 -12.13
C ALA A 108 13.08 -0.65 -12.35
N ALA A 109 12.02 -0.59 -13.14
CA ALA A 109 11.28 0.64 -13.41
C ALA A 109 10.82 1.34 -12.13
N ILE A 110 10.38 0.59 -11.11
CA ILE A 110 9.97 1.16 -9.82
C ILE A 110 11.10 1.89 -9.11
N ASN A 111 12.35 1.40 -9.20
CA ASN A 111 13.50 2.09 -8.66
C ASN A 111 13.65 3.49 -9.28
N GLN A 112 13.55 3.57 -10.62
CA GLN A 112 13.69 4.81 -11.36
C GLN A 112 12.53 5.77 -11.05
N LEU A 113 11.30 5.27 -10.96
CA LEU A 113 10.13 6.07 -10.57
C LEU A 113 10.27 6.61 -9.15
N CYS A 114 10.74 5.81 -8.21
CA CYS A 114 10.96 6.23 -6.83
C CYS A 114 12.03 7.33 -6.74
N VAL A 115 13.16 7.16 -7.43
CA VAL A 115 14.23 8.17 -7.48
C VAL A 115 13.73 9.47 -8.10
N ALA A 116 13.04 9.40 -9.24
CA ALA A 116 12.56 10.57 -9.96
C ALA A 116 11.52 11.40 -9.18
N ASN A 117 10.81 10.79 -8.22
CA ASN A 117 9.75 11.42 -7.46
C ASN A 117 10.06 11.56 -5.95
N ASP A 118 11.30 11.34 -5.53
CA ASP A 118 11.72 11.37 -4.11
C ASP A 118 10.86 10.44 -3.22
N ILE A 119 10.61 9.23 -3.71
CA ILE A 119 9.83 8.20 -3.02
C ILE A 119 10.79 7.16 -2.43
N GLY A 120 10.62 6.83 -1.15
CA GLY A 120 11.34 5.71 -0.54
C GLY A 120 10.92 4.37 -1.17
N LEU A 121 11.86 3.44 -1.30
CA LEU A 121 11.58 2.07 -1.75
C LEU A 121 12.10 1.08 -0.72
N LYS A 122 11.23 0.14 -0.31
CA LYS A 122 11.61 -0.97 0.56
C LYS A 122 11.12 -2.29 -0.03
N VAL A 123 12.02 -3.25 -0.14
CA VAL A 123 11.72 -4.59 -0.63
C VAL A 123 11.83 -5.58 0.52
N PHE A 124 10.82 -6.42 0.67
CA PHE A 124 10.76 -7.49 1.65
C PHE A 124 10.76 -8.83 0.92
N ASP A 125 11.79 -9.62 1.16
CA ASP A 125 11.84 -11.04 0.73
C ASP A 125 10.99 -11.86 1.71
N LEU A 126 9.87 -12.39 1.23
CA LEU A 126 8.94 -13.21 2.00
C LEU A 126 8.96 -14.66 1.48
N ALA A 127 10.12 -15.31 1.47
CA ALA A 127 10.25 -16.70 1.07
C ALA A 127 10.27 -16.94 -0.47
N ILE A 128 11.23 -16.33 -1.15
CA ILE A 128 11.39 -16.57 -2.59
C ILE A 128 11.96 -17.94 -2.90
N ASP A 129 12.74 -18.57 -2.01
CA ASP A 129 13.41 -19.86 -2.24
C ASP A 129 13.12 -20.89 -1.15
N MET A 130 11.94 -20.91 -0.56
CA MET A 130 11.54 -21.94 0.40
C MET A 130 10.76 -23.06 -0.24
#